data_f4b59fc018e2bd5004b0a4b2e43f52e5
#
_entry.id   f4b59fc018e2bd5004b0a4b2e43f52e5
#
_cell.length_a   1.000
_cell.length_b   1.000
_cell.length_c   1.000
_cell.angle_alpha   90.00
_cell.angle_beta   90.00
_cell.angle_gamma   90.00
#
_symmetry.space_group_name_H-M   'P 1'
#
loop_
_entity.id
_entity.type
_entity.pdbx_description
1 polymer ?
#
loop_
_entity_poly.entity_id
_entity_poly.type
_entity_poly.pdbx_seq_one_letter_code
_entity_poly.pdbx_strand_id
1 'polypeptide(L)'
;MRVEAKYSKEPYNEAVKKNSSSIKLLEYNGNNVPKDMNTFYDLYWNDKGFYARFLSFHNGQIKFCPKETEILENGKTFKLWAISEVCEIFISHAELEFYREFEFAPDGRFLDIAIENRVGERKTDFNWVSNLEYKSKIYDEHWEGFVFIPWTAFGGKAPNLGDIWHGNFYRILTRDEKELYLAWNPVYKINFHQPQYFGEILFV
;
A
#
# COMPACT_ATOMS: atom_id res chain seq x y z
N MET A 1 10.57 -10.83 -6.10
CA MET A 1 11.27 -10.27 -4.91
C MET A 1 10.66 -10.85 -3.64
N ARG A 2 11.37 -10.79 -2.49
CA ARG A 2 10.86 -11.20 -1.19
C ARG A 2 11.11 -10.12 -0.16
N VAL A 3 10.17 -9.94 0.76
CA VAL A 3 10.27 -9.05 1.92
C VAL A 3 9.78 -9.77 3.17
N GLU A 4 10.27 -9.33 4.33
CA GLU A 4 9.84 -9.85 5.63
C GLU A 4 8.81 -8.90 6.28
N ALA A 5 7.68 -9.47 6.71
CA ALA A 5 6.79 -8.83 7.67
C ALA A 5 7.16 -9.34 9.06
N LYS A 6 7.59 -8.43 9.95
CA LYS A 6 8.13 -8.79 11.26
C LYS A 6 7.06 -8.82 12.34
N TYR A 7 7.06 -9.87 13.17
CA TYR A 7 6.19 -9.89 14.33
C TYR A 7 6.56 -8.79 15.32
N SER A 8 5.59 -8.00 15.73
CA SER A 8 5.78 -6.96 16.75
C SER A 8 4.55 -6.79 17.61
N LYS A 9 4.71 -6.82 18.92
CA LYS A 9 3.64 -6.50 19.88
C LYS A 9 3.24 -5.03 19.82
N GLU A 10 4.17 -4.16 19.43
CA GLU A 10 4.01 -2.69 19.39
C GLU A 10 4.48 -2.15 18.04
N PRO A 11 3.77 -2.41 16.92
CA PRO A 11 4.22 -2.11 15.56
C PRO A 11 4.41 -0.61 15.27
N TYR A 12 3.83 0.26 16.09
CA TYR A 12 3.98 1.72 15.96
C TYR A 12 5.04 2.32 16.91
N ASN A 13 5.72 1.50 17.71
CA ASN A 13 6.78 1.96 18.61
C ASN A 13 7.99 2.43 17.80
N GLU A 14 8.60 3.57 18.18
CA GLU A 14 9.80 4.11 17.51
C GLU A 14 11.03 3.18 17.59
N ALA A 15 11.11 2.35 18.61
CA ALA A 15 12.18 1.35 18.72
C ALA A 15 12.14 0.29 17.61
N VAL A 16 10.96 -0.01 17.07
CA VAL A 16 10.77 -0.95 15.96
C VAL A 16 11.24 -0.34 14.64
N LYS A 17 11.16 0.99 14.48
CA LYS A 17 11.60 1.73 13.28
C LYS A 17 13.07 1.47 12.91
N LYS A 18 13.94 1.14 13.86
CA LYS A 18 15.39 1.00 13.64
C LYS A 18 15.84 -0.36 13.11
N ASN A 19 14.97 -1.36 13.10
CA ASN A 19 15.35 -2.76 12.83
C ASN A 19 14.68 -3.37 11.59
N SER A 20 13.98 -2.57 10.79
CA SER A 20 13.29 -3.08 9.61
C SER A 20 14.15 -3.00 8.35
N SER A 21 14.08 -4.02 7.52
CA SER A 21 14.50 -3.96 6.14
C SER A 21 13.41 -3.24 5.35
N SER A 22 13.59 -1.94 5.12
CA SER A 22 12.61 -1.16 4.37
C SER A 22 12.55 -1.59 2.91
N ILE A 23 11.35 -1.80 2.41
CA ILE A 23 11.08 -1.92 0.98
C ILE A 23 11.33 -0.56 0.34
N LYS A 24 12.12 -0.50 -0.73
CA LYS A 24 12.27 0.71 -1.55
C LYS A 24 11.54 0.52 -2.87
N LEU A 25 10.71 1.50 -3.27
CA LEU A 25 10.07 1.49 -4.58
C LEU A 25 11.05 1.95 -5.67
N LEU A 26 10.85 1.38 -6.85
CA LEU A 26 11.47 1.75 -8.12
C LEU A 26 10.39 2.32 -9.04
N GLU A 27 10.76 2.89 -10.18
CA GLU A 27 9.78 3.12 -11.24
C GLU A 27 9.14 1.78 -11.67
N TYR A 28 7.94 1.84 -12.21
CA TYR A 28 7.18 0.66 -12.66
C TYR A 28 7.95 -0.23 -13.66
N ASN A 29 8.95 0.32 -14.35
CA ASN A 29 9.82 -0.36 -15.32
C ASN A 29 11.15 -0.86 -14.72
N GLY A 30 11.36 -0.66 -13.42
CA GLY A 30 12.55 -1.10 -12.68
C GLY A 30 13.68 -0.06 -12.59
N ASN A 31 13.52 1.14 -13.15
CA ASN A 31 14.50 2.20 -13.02
C ASN A 31 14.53 2.79 -11.60
N ASN A 32 15.66 3.36 -11.22
CA ASN A 32 15.77 4.12 -9.99
C ASN A 32 15.02 5.45 -10.08
N VAL A 33 14.42 5.85 -8.98
CA VAL A 33 13.80 7.18 -8.84
C VAL A 33 14.76 8.17 -8.18
N PRO A 34 14.62 9.48 -8.44
CA PRO A 34 15.33 10.53 -7.71
C PRO A 34 15.08 10.44 -6.20
N LYS A 35 16.04 10.91 -5.39
CA LYS A 35 15.97 10.79 -3.92
C LYS A 35 14.73 11.46 -3.31
N ASP A 36 14.34 12.59 -3.85
CA ASP A 36 13.17 13.38 -3.45
C ASP A 36 11.82 12.78 -3.88
N MET A 37 11.83 11.60 -4.49
CA MET A 37 10.66 10.79 -4.81
C MET A 37 10.74 9.39 -4.19
N ASN A 38 11.78 9.08 -3.42
CA ASN A 38 11.89 7.77 -2.79
C ASN A 38 10.65 7.48 -1.93
N THR A 39 10.26 6.22 -1.95
CA THR A 39 9.21 5.68 -1.08
C THR A 39 9.71 4.40 -0.44
N PHE A 40 9.49 4.28 0.84
CA PHE A 40 9.90 3.12 1.63
C PHE A 40 8.71 2.58 2.39
N TYR A 41 8.62 1.24 2.53
CA TYR A 41 7.63 0.57 3.36
C TYR A 41 8.33 -0.30 4.39
N ASP A 42 7.81 -0.29 5.61
CA ASP A 42 8.14 -1.20 6.70
C ASP A 42 6.89 -2.02 7.04
N LEU A 43 7.04 -3.34 7.17
CA LEU A 43 5.93 -4.26 7.38
C LEU A 43 6.06 -4.96 8.71
N TYR A 44 4.94 -5.00 9.45
CA TYR A 44 4.82 -5.67 10.73
C TYR A 44 3.50 -6.44 10.82
N TRP A 45 3.44 -7.35 11.77
CA TRP A 45 2.22 -8.08 12.09
C TRP A 45 2.18 -8.49 13.55
N ASN A 46 0.98 -8.84 14.04
CA ASN A 46 0.74 -9.48 15.32
C ASN A 46 -0.59 -10.22 15.30
N ASP A 47 -1.04 -10.69 16.46
CA ASP A 47 -2.30 -11.45 16.57
C ASP A 47 -3.55 -10.66 16.13
N LYS A 48 -3.48 -9.32 16.04
CA LYS A 48 -4.62 -8.46 15.68
C LYS A 48 -4.71 -8.19 14.17
N GLY A 49 -3.57 -8.06 13.47
CA GLY A 49 -3.58 -7.69 12.06
C GLY A 49 -2.20 -7.45 11.45
N PHE A 50 -2.24 -7.01 10.23
CA PHE A 50 -1.09 -6.55 9.45
C PHE A 50 -0.92 -5.05 9.61
N TYR A 51 0.31 -4.60 9.71
CA TYR A 51 0.68 -3.20 9.85
C TYR A 51 1.68 -2.80 8.79
N ALA A 52 1.49 -1.64 8.21
CA ALA A 52 2.46 -1.03 7.33
C ALA A 52 2.73 0.42 7.77
N ARG A 53 3.98 0.83 7.70
CA ARG A 53 4.39 2.22 7.71
C ARG A 53 5.06 2.53 6.40
N PHE A 54 4.78 3.68 5.82
CA PHE A 54 5.52 4.14 4.65
C PHE A 54 5.97 5.59 4.79
N LEU A 55 7.11 5.89 4.17
CA LEU A 55 7.65 7.23 4.00
C LEU A 55 7.71 7.54 2.51
N SER A 56 7.09 8.63 2.12
CA SER A 56 7.01 9.08 0.74
C SER A 56 7.61 10.47 0.61
N PHE A 57 8.82 10.55 0.04
CA PHE A 57 9.53 11.81 -0.13
C PHE A 57 8.89 12.65 -1.24
N HIS A 58 8.98 13.98 -1.07
CA HIS A 58 8.51 14.97 -2.05
C HIS A 58 9.39 16.23 -1.99
N ASN A 59 9.38 17.03 -3.04
CA ASN A 59 10.09 18.31 -3.13
C ASN A 59 9.17 19.51 -2.92
N GLY A 60 8.15 19.35 -2.10
CA GLY A 60 7.09 20.34 -1.89
C GLY A 60 5.89 20.19 -2.83
N GLN A 61 5.96 19.32 -3.84
CA GLN A 61 4.84 19.04 -4.73
C GLN A 61 4.10 17.79 -4.24
N ILE A 62 2.92 17.98 -3.68
CA ILE A 62 1.99 16.90 -3.27
C ILE A 62 0.64 17.17 -3.92
N LYS A 63 0.10 16.18 -4.64
CA LYS A 63 -1.26 16.25 -5.16
C LYS A 63 -2.24 15.78 -4.08
N PHE A 64 -3.00 16.69 -3.53
CA PHE A 64 -4.07 16.40 -2.57
C PHE A 64 -5.40 16.15 -3.25
N CYS A 65 -6.29 15.41 -2.59
CA CYS A 65 -7.69 15.37 -3.00
C CYS A 65 -8.29 16.78 -3.01
N PRO A 66 -9.12 17.11 -3.99
CA PRO A 66 -9.96 18.30 -3.93
C PRO A 66 -10.79 18.32 -2.63
N LYS A 67 -10.93 19.50 -1.99
CA LYS A 67 -11.60 19.61 -0.67
C LYS A 67 -13.07 19.19 -0.72
N GLU A 68 -13.72 19.41 -1.86
CA GLU A 68 -15.11 19.07 -2.12
C GLU A 68 -15.35 17.58 -2.44
N THR A 69 -14.30 16.77 -2.52
CA THR A 69 -14.44 15.33 -2.80
C THR A 69 -15.24 14.65 -1.71
N GLU A 70 -16.29 13.97 -2.11
CA GLU A 70 -17.16 13.21 -1.22
C GLU A 70 -16.41 12.10 -0.49
N ILE A 71 -16.71 11.95 0.79
CA ILE A 71 -16.33 10.79 1.61
C ILE A 71 -17.59 9.95 1.77
N LEU A 72 -17.56 8.71 1.33
CA LEU A 72 -18.67 7.77 1.42
C LEU A 72 -19.00 7.45 2.90
N GLU A 73 -20.21 6.93 3.18
CA GLU A 73 -20.64 6.57 4.53
C GLU A 73 -19.68 5.59 5.25
N ASN A 74 -19.00 4.73 4.48
CA ASN A 74 -17.99 3.81 5.00
C ASN A 74 -16.59 4.43 5.18
N GLY A 75 -16.46 5.76 5.06
CA GLY A 75 -15.20 6.50 5.23
C GLY A 75 -14.28 6.52 4.02
N LYS A 76 -14.65 5.86 2.92
CA LYS A 76 -13.83 5.74 1.71
C LYS A 76 -13.94 6.96 0.80
N THR A 77 -12.92 7.15 -0.03
CA THR A 77 -12.93 8.11 -1.14
C THR A 77 -12.82 7.35 -2.46
N PHE A 78 -13.88 7.43 -3.28
CA PHE A 78 -13.94 6.69 -4.55
C PHE A 78 -12.95 7.23 -5.58
N LYS A 79 -12.28 6.32 -6.31
CA LYS A 79 -11.25 6.64 -7.33
C LYS A 79 -10.12 7.52 -6.79
N LEU A 80 -9.66 7.22 -5.58
CA LEU A 80 -8.64 8.01 -4.89
C LEU A 80 -7.37 8.19 -5.72
N TRP A 81 -6.91 7.13 -6.40
CA TRP A 81 -5.74 7.13 -7.30
C TRP A 81 -5.81 8.16 -8.43
N ALA A 82 -7.00 8.54 -8.89
CA ALA A 82 -7.17 9.47 -10.00
C ALA A 82 -7.10 10.94 -9.57
N ILE A 83 -7.43 11.22 -8.31
CA ILE A 83 -7.62 12.59 -7.80
C ILE A 83 -6.58 13.04 -6.80
N SER A 84 -5.79 12.12 -6.26
CA SER A 84 -4.74 12.39 -5.26
C SER A 84 -3.46 11.66 -5.62
N GLU A 85 -2.35 12.07 -5.00
CA GLU A 85 -1.21 11.19 -4.81
C GLU A 85 -1.62 10.07 -3.85
N VAL A 86 -1.18 8.84 -4.11
CA VAL A 86 -1.49 7.68 -3.27
C VAL A 86 -0.29 6.77 -3.09
N CYS A 87 -0.18 6.19 -1.89
CA CYS A 87 0.57 4.96 -1.65
C CYS A 87 -0.41 3.80 -1.62
N GLU A 88 -0.03 2.66 -2.21
CA GLU A 88 -0.93 1.52 -2.35
C GLU A 88 -0.29 0.24 -1.84
N ILE A 89 -1.13 -0.65 -1.32
CA ILE A 89 -0.76 -1.99 -0.86
C ILE A 89 -1.72 -2.99 -1.50
N PHE A 90 -1.19 -3.91 -2.31
CA PHE A 90 -1.94 -5.02 -2.87
C PHE A 90 -1.48 -6.31 -2.19
N ILE A 91 -2.40 -7.06 -1.58
CA ILE A 91 -2.09 -8.30 -0.86
C ILE A 91 -3.05 -9.41 -1.27
N SER A 92 -2.48 -10.56 -1.64
CA SER A 92 -3.15 -11.85 -1.77
C SER A 92 -2.66 -12.81 -0.68
N HIS A 93 -3.57 -13.42 0.05
CA HIS A 93 -3.30 -14.40 1.11
C HIS A 93 -3.58 -15.85 0.67
N ALA A 94 -4.07 -16.02 -0.56
CA ALA A 94 -4.45 -17.31 -1.15
C ALA A 94 -4.01 -17.35 -2.63
N GLU A 95 -4.96 -17.54 -3.54
CA GLU A 95 -4.70 -17.54 -4.98
C GLU A 95 -4.45 -16.12 -5.50
N LEU A 96 -3.50 -15.95 -6.41
CA LEU A 96 -3.07 -14.64 -6.92
C LEU A 96 -4.18 -13.85 -7.61
N GLU A 97 -5.21 -14.54 -8.11
CA GLU A 97 -6.37 -13.89 -8.70
C GLU A 97 -7.26 -13.16 -7.68
N PHE A 98 -7.14 -13.50 -6.40
CA PHE A 98 -7.94 -12.89 -5.33
C PHE A 98 -7.04 -12.07 -4.42
N TYR A 99 -7.15 -10.75 -4.49
CA TYR A 99 -6.35 -9.86 -3.66
C TYR A 99 -7.17 -8.68 -3.13
N ARG A 100 -6.59 -8.02 -2.15
CA ARG A 100 -7.10 -6.78 -1.56
C ARG A 100 -6.21 -5.64 -1.98
N GLU A 101 -6.82 -4.53 -2.33
CA GLU A 101 -6.16 -3.28 -2.68
C GLU A 101 -6.52 -2.23 -1.65
N PHE A 102 -5.52 -1.52 -1.19
CA PHE A 102 -5.63 -0.45 -0.21
C PHE A 102 -4.87 0.75 -0.73
N GLU A 103 -5.54 1.89 -0.83
CA GLU A 103 -4.98 3.15 -1.29
C GLU A 103 -5.01 4.16 -0.15
N PHE A 104 -3.97 4.97 -0.03
CA PHE A 104 -3.76 5.89 1.07
C PHE A 104 -3.26 7.22 0.54
N ALA A 105 -4.00 8.31 0.81
CA ALA A 105 -3.64 9.67 0.42
C ALA A 105 -2.95 10.44 1.56
N PRO A 106 -2.16 11.48 1.25
CA PRO A 106 -1.45 12.29 2.25
C PRO A 106 -2.34 13.01 3.25
N ASP A 107 -3.59 13.28 2.88
CA ASP A 107 -4.59 13.99 3.71
C ASP A 107 -5.42 13.09 4.63
N GLY A 108 -5.07 11.80 4.75
CA GLY A 108 -5.74 10.85 5.60
C GLY A 108 -6.90 10.10 4.95
N ARG A 109 -7.22 10.39 3.70
CA ARG A 109 -8.23 9.66 2.92
C ARG A 109 -7.71 8.31 2.49
N PHE A 110 -8.60 7.34 2.34
CA PHE A 110 -8.26 5.99 1.89
C PHE A 110 -9.34 5.39 1.00
N LEU A 111 -8.98 4.32 0.30
CA LEU A 111 -9.88 3.41 -0.39
C LEU A 111 -9.41 1.98 -0.13
N ASP A 112 -10.35 1.09 0.14
CA ASP A 112 -10.10 -0.35 0.20
C ASP A 112 -11.11 -1.09 -0.68
N ILE A 113 -10.63 -2.06 -1.45
CA ILE A 113 -11.42 -2.84 -2.40
C ILE A 113 -11.00 -4.30 -2.42
N ALA A 114 -11.98 -5.18 -2.70
CA ALA A 114 -11.71 -6.57 -2.98
C ALA A 114 -11.69 -6.80 -4.50
N ILE A 115 -10.71 -7.56 -4.97
CA ILE A 115 -10.49 -7.80 -6.39
C ILE A 115 -10.44 -9.29 -6.68
N GLU A 116 -11.20 -9.70 -7.69
CA GLU A 116 -11.05 -10.96 -8.41
C GLU A 116 -10.54 -10.64 -9.82
N ASN A 117 -9.30 -11.03 -10.12
CA ASN A 117 -8.61 -10.69 -11.38
C ASN A 117 -8.22 -11.95 -12.14
N ARG A 118 -9.19 -12.56 -12.80
CA ARG A 118 -8.97 -13.72 -13.65
C ARG A 118 -8.57 -13.31 -15.08
N VAL A 119 -7.98 -14.24 -15.81
CA VAL A 119 -7.60 -13.99 -17.21
C VAL A 119 -8.81 -13.53 -18.02
N GLY A 120 -8.71 -12.31 -18.55
CA GLY A 120 -9.74 -11.70 -19.40
C GLY A 120 -10.89 -11.03 -18.66
N GLU A 121 -10.99 -11.14 -17.32
CA GLU A 121 -12.05 -10.52 -16.54
C GLU A 121 -11.53 -10.06 -15.17
N ARG A 122 -11.74 -8.78 -14.85
CA ARG A 122 -11.51 -8.24 -13.51
C ARG A 122 -12.80 -7.74 -12.91
N LYS A 123 -13.15 -8.29 -11.74
CA LYS A 123 -14.25 -7.81 -10.89
C LYS A 123 -13.71 -7.04 -9.71
N THR A 124 -14.29 -5.89 -9.46
CA THR A 124 -13.90 -5.00 -8.36
C THR A 124 -15.10 -4.75 -7.47
N ASP A 125 -14.99 -5.14 -6.20
CA ASP A 125 -16.01 -4.88 -5.18
C ASP A 125 -15.62 -3.65 -4.36
N PHE A 126 -16.19 -2.50 -4.68
CA PHE A 126 -16.02 -1.25 -3.94
C PHE A 126 -16.85 -1.20 -2.64
N ASN A 127 -17.82 -2.07 -2.47
CA ASN A 127 -18.65 -2.14 -1.25
C ASN A 127 -17.98 -2.97 -0.14
N TRP A 128 -17.00 -3.80 -0.49
CA TRP A 128 -16.23 -4.56 0.49
C TRP A 128 -15.53 -3.62 1.47
N VAL A 129 -15.55 -3.93 2.78
CA VAL A 129 -14.96 -3.09 3.85
C VAL A 129 -13.97 -3.92 4.65
N SER A 130 -12.75 -3.42 4.77
CA SER A 130 -11.68 -4.08 5.54
C SER A 130 -11.71 -3.78 7.03
N ASN A 131 -12.32 -2.67 7.44
CA ASN A 131 -12.20 -2.06 8.77
C ASN A 131 -10.74 -1.67 9.10
N LEU A 132 -9.98 -1.24 8.10
CA LEU A 132 -8.63 -0.71 8.31
C LEU A 132 -8.65 0.59 9.13
N GLU A 133 -7.52 0.86 9.78
CA GLU A 133 -7.24 2.18 10.36
C GLU A 133 -6.07 2.80 9.61
N TYR A 134 -6.22 4.07 9.25
CA TYR A 134 -5.20 4.84 8.56
C TYR A 134 -4.96 6.19 9.21
N LYS A 135 -3.69 6.56 9.35
CA LYS A 135 -3.26 7.89 9.79
C LYS A 135 -2.13 8.36 8.91
N SER A 136 -2.13 9.64 8.57
CA SER A 136 -1.05 10.29 7.82
C SER A 136 -0.48 11.47 8.59
N LYS A 137 0.77 11.81 8.27
CA LYS A 137 1.44 13.02 8.76
C LYS A 137 2.35 13.56 7.67
N ILE A 138 2.24 14.85 7.40
CA ILE A 138 3.03 15.55 6.39
C ILE A 138 4.13 16.33 7.09
N TYR A 139 5.34 16.25 6.55
CA TYR A 139 6.54 16.97 6.94
C TYR A 139 7.07 17.77 5.75
N ASP A 140 8.12 18.53 5.93
CA ASP A 140 8.68 19.42 4.89
C ASP A 140 9.21 18.66 3.67
N GLU A 141 9.78 17.47 3.85
CA GLU A 141 10.43 16.70 2.78
C GLU A 141 9.74 15.37 2.47
N HIS A 142 8.80 14.92 3.30
CA HIS A 142 8.10 13.65 3.13
C HIS A 142 6.76 13.65 3.83
N TRP A 143 5.93 12.68 3.50
CA TRP A 143 4.76 12.33 4.30
C TRP A 143 4.84 10.86 4.71
N GLU A 144 4.26 10.57 5.86
CA GLU A 144 4.20 9.23 6.43
C GLU A 144 2.77 8.73 6.48
N GLY A 145 2.59 7.45 6.24
CA GLY A 145 1.35 6.74 6.50
C GLY A 145 1.56 5.61 7.50
N PHE A 146 0.57 5.44 8.39
CA PHE A 146 0.49 4.34 9.35
C PHE A 146 -0.82 3.62 9.10
N VAL A 147 -0.72 2.34 8.76
CA VAL A 147 -1.84 1.49 8.36
C VAL A 147 -1.94 0.31 9.30
N PHE A 148 -3.15 0.01 9.76
CA PHE A 148 -3.52 -1.23 10.40
C PHE A 148 -4.62 -1.90 9.57
N ILE A 149 -4.44 -3.17 9.22
CA ILE A 149 -5.43 -3.98 8.50
C ILE A 149 -5.73 -5.21 9.35
N PRO A 150 -6.94 -5.35 9.92
CA PRO A 150 -7.30 -6.49 10.76
C PRO A 150 -7.34 -7.78 9.94
N TRP A 151 -7.05 -8.92 10.58
CA TRP A 151 -7.09 -10.22 9.89
C TRP A 151 -8.45 -10.57 9.31
N THR A 152 -9.52 -9.96 9.79
CA THR A 152 -10.86 -10.11 9.18
C THR A 152 -10.92 -9.70 7.72
N ALA A 153 -10.07 -8.78 7.29
CA ALA A 153 -9.91 -8.40 5.88
C ALA A 153 -9.41 -9.57 5.00
N PHE A 154 -8.78 -10.56 5.62
CA PHE A 154 -8.18 -11.73 4.98
C PHE A 154 -8.78 -13.06 5.45
N GLY A 155 -10.06 -13.06 5.83
CA GLY A 155 -10.77 -14.29 6.26
C GLY A 155 -10.64 -14.59 7.75
N GLY A 156 -10.10 -13.69 8.57
CA GLY A 156 -10.11 -13.75 10.02
C GLY A 156 -9.03 -14.60 10.67
N LYS A 157 -8.15 -15.23 9.88
CA LYS A 157 -7.05 -16.04 10.40
C LYS A 157 -5.71 -15.32 10.23
N ALA A 158 -4.97 -15.18 11.32
CA ALA A 158 -3.60 -14.70 11.27
C ALA A 158 -2.69 -15.72 10.54
N PRO A 159 -1.65 -15.27 9.82
CA PRO A 159 -0.63 -16.18 9.29
C PRO A 159 0.15 -16.83 10.44
N ASN A 160 0.78 -17.97 10.16
CA ASN A 160 1.78 -18.55 11.05
C ASN A 160 3.15 -17.98 10.72
N LEU A 161 4.08 -18.13 11.65
CA LEU A 161 5.48 -17.84 11.40
C LEU A 161 5.98 -18.75 10.25
N GLY A 162 6.60 -18.14 9.23
CA GLY A 162 7.06 -18.83 8.03
C GLY A 162 6.04 -18.89 6.87
N ASP A 163 4.80 -18.50 7.10
CA ASP A 163 3.83 -18.38 6.01
C ASP A 163 4.27 -17.32 4.99
N ILE A 164 3.94 -17.56 3.72
CA ILE A 164 4.22 -16.66 2.61
C ILE A 164 2.91 -16.22 1.98
N TRP A 165 2.68 -14.92 1.95
CA TRP A 165 1.65 -14.30 1.15
C TRP A 165 2.28 -13.59 -0.05
N HIS A 166 1.46 -13.10 -0.97
CA HIS A 166 1.93 -12.40 -2.16
C HIS A 166 1.36 -10.98 -2.19
N GLY A 167 2.15 -10.04 -2.69
CA GLY A 167 1.70 -8.67 -2.79
C GLY A 167 2.65 -7.77 -3.54
N ASN A 168 2.25 -6.52 -3.70
CA ASN A 168 3.11 -5.47 -4.20
C ASN A 168 2.77 -4.15 -3.51
N PHE A 169 3.70 -3.22 -3.54
CA PHE A 169 3.58 -1.90 -2.93
C PHE A 169 3.85 -0.88 -4.01
N TYR A 170 3.00 0.15 -4.06
CA TYR A 170 3.00 1.10 -5.15
C TYR A 170 2.91 2.54 -4.64
N ARG A 171 3.22 3.48 -5.52
CA ARG A 171 2.88 4.89 -5.37
C ARG A 171 2.54 5.47 -6.73
N ILE A 172 1.47 6.27 -6.77
CA ILE A 172 1.17 7.16 -7.87
C ILE A 172 1.39 8.58 -7.37
N LEU A 173 2.22 9.35 -8.04
CA LEU A 173 2.50 10.74 -7.70
C LEU A 173 2.52 11.60 -8.95
N THR A 174 2.32 12.90 -8.78
CA THR A 174 2.43 13.88 -9.87
C THR A 174 3.66 14.75 -9.62
N ARG A 175 4.51 14.87 -10.64
CA ARG A 175 5.65 15.76 -10.63
C ARG A 175 5.71 16.53 -11.95
N ASP A 176 5.81 17.87 -11.89
CA ASP A 176 5.89 18.71 -13.07
C ASP A 176 4.80 18.35 -14.12
N GLU A 177 3.56 18.24 -13.64
CA GLU A 177 2.36 17.85 -14.41
C GLU A 177 2.38 16.44 -15.01
N LYS A 178 3.37 15.61 -14.68
CA LYS A 178 3.47 14.21 -15.12
C LYS A 178 3.13 13.25 -14.00
N GLU A 179 2.32 12.26 -14.30
CA GLU A 179 2.12 11.13 -13.40
C GLU A 179 3.29 10.17 -13.47
N LEU A 180 3.76 9.76 -12.30
CA LEU A 180 4.82 8.78 -12.10
C LEU A 180 4.26 7.59 -11.32
N TYR A 181 4.67 6.41 -11.73
CA TYR A 181 4.19 5.14 -11.20
C TYR A 181 5.36 4.36 -10.62
N LEU A 182 5.33 4.14 -9.30
CA LEU A 182 6.38 3.41 -8.60
C LEU A 182 5.85 2.07 -8.11
N ALA A 183 6.73 1.07 -8.11
CA ALA A 183 6.43 -0.29 -7.66
C ALA A 183 7.61 -0.89 -6.89
N TRP A 184 7.34 -1.71 -5.88
CA TRP A 184 8.36 -2.51 -5.22
C TRP A 184 8.90 -3.57 -6.19
N ASN A 185 8.02 -4.42 -6.70
CA ASN A 185 8.36 -5.36 -7.76
C ASN A 185 7.86 -4.78 -9.08
N PRO A 186 8.76 -4.42 -10.02
CA PRO A 186 8.39 -3.75 -11.27
C PRO A 186 7.38 -4.54 -12.09
N VAL A 187 6.41 -3.84 -12.65
CA VAL A 187 5.30 -4.43 -13.42
C VAL A 187 5.42 -4.21 -14.93
N TYR A 188 6.36 -3.36 -15.36
CA TYR A 188 6.71 -3.08 -16.76
C TYR A 188 5.57 -2.51 -17.64
N LYS A 189 4.43 -2.17 -17.03
CA LYS A 189 3.28 -1.52 -17.65
C LYS A 189 2.65 -0.54 -16.67
N ILE A 190 2.02 0.51 -17.16
CA ILE A 190 1.22 1.43 -16.36
C ILE A 190 -0.13 0.78 -16.04
N ASN A 191 -0.08 -0.29 -15.25
CA ASN A 191 -1.23 -1.02 -14.72
C ASN A 191 -0.75 -1.89 -13.57
N PHE A 192 -1.18 -1.60 -12.35
CA PHE A 192 -0.77 -2.32 -11.15
C PHE A 192 -1.51 -3.64 -10.93
N HIS A 193 -2.64 -3.84 -11.59
CA HIS A 193 -3.43 -5.07 -11.50
C HIS A 193 -2.79 -6.23 -12.29
N GLN A 194 -1.56 -6.58 -11.92
CA GLN A 194 -0.77 -7.63 -12.54
C GLN A 194 -0.23 -8.59 -11.46
N PRO A 195 -1.09 -9.48 -10.91
CA PRO A 195 -0.73 -10.34 -9.78
C PRO A 195 0.44 -11.29 -10.08
N GLN A 196 0.75 -11.56 -11.34
CA GLN A 196 1.94 -12.33 -11.73
C GLN A 196 3.28 -11.63 -11.36
N TYR A 197 3.26 -10.32 -11.05
CA TYR A 197 4.40 -9.56 -10.56
C TYR A 197 4.35 -9.29 -9.05
N PHE A 198 3.44 -9.93 -8.32
CA PHE A 198 3.47 -9.85 -6.87
C PHE A 198 4.71 -10.54 -6.33
N GLY A 199 5.37 -9.90 -5.39
CA GLY A 199 6.48 -10.49 -4.65
C GLY A 199 5.97 -11.28 -3.45
N GLU A 200 6.87 -11.96 -2.76
CA GLU A 200 6.59 -12.76 -1.58
C GLU A 200 6.73 -11.92 -0.31
N ILE A 201 5.75 -12.02 0.58
CA ILE A 201 5.74 -11.44 1.93
C ILE A 201 5.87 -12.60 2.91
N LEU A 202 7.06 -12.75 3.49
CA LEU A 202 7.38 -13.78 4.48
C LEU A 202 7.05 -13.25 5.88
N PHE A 203 6.24 -13.96 6.63
CA PHE A 203 5.89 -13.64 8.02
C PHE A 203 6.94 -14.23 8.98
N VAL A 204 7.73 -13.36 9.65
CA VAL A 204 8.84 -13.72 10.57
C VAL A 204 8.66 -13.14 11.95
#